data_a904abc064f35cf2b39a360719761fed
#
_entry.id   a904abc064f35cf2b39a360719761fed
#
_cell.length_a   1.000
_cell.length_b   1.000
_cell.length_c   1.000
_cell.angle_alpha   90.00
_cell.angle_beta   90.00
_cell.angle_gamma   90.00
#
_symmetry.space_group_name_H-M   'P 1'
#
loop_
_entity.id
_entity.type
_entity.pdbx_description
1 polymer ?
#
loop_
_entity_poly.entity_id
_entity_poly.type
_entity_poly.pdbx_seq_one_letter_code
_entity_poly.pdbx_strand_id
1 'polypeptide(L)'
;MIKDLNQEGRARLRALITKCDTGRTGKGTPYLSLTLEDKTGQLDAKFWNLTEEQTRQYKAGQVVEASGDIILHRNAVQLRVRHLDVVPDADILEFVREAPADRDTMDRMLSRLLESMNPGVYRDITCDLIDQRRKAFLTWPAATKNHHNYVGGLAWHTLSMAKAADALLPLYPFLDRDLLMAGILLHDLGKTEELSAPMLAEYTSEGNLVGHISMTAGWIDEAAVRTGHAGEEDKEQRMLLKHMVLSHHGKLEFGSPVMPMIPEAEMLSLVDDLDARMFMMKQSMDATAPGHFGPRVFALDNRMIYRPTQFGEQASAAADNGKEKRNDGGTQA
;
A
#
# COMPACT_ATOMS: atom_id res chain seq x y z
N MET A 1 20.63 4.70 -9.19
CA MET A 1 19.39 4.45 -8.42
C MET A 1 19.68 3.44 -7.33
N ILE A 2 18.88 3.39 -6.26
CA ILE A 2 19.14 2.52 -5.09
C ILE A 2 19.26 1.04 -5.50
N LYS A 3 18.41 0.55 -6.39
CA LYS A 3 18.48 -0.85 -6.89
C LYS A 3 19.81 -1.25 -7.51
N ASP A 4 20.61 -0.28 -7.96
CA ASP A 4 21.88 -0.53 -8.64
C ASP A 4 23.06 -0.55 -7.64
N LEU A 5 22.82 -0.23 -6.37
CA LEU A 5 23.82 -0.16 -5.30
C LEU A 5 23.96 -1.51 -4.58
N ASN A 6 24.43 -2.53 -5.29
CA ASN A 6 24.52 -3.91 -4.81
C ASN A 6 25.97 -4.38 -4.54
N GLN A 7 26.96 -3.52 -4.74
CA GLN A 7 28.37 -3.81 -4.54
C GLN A 7 29.04 -2.72 -3.70
N GLU A 8 30.08 -3.09 -2.97
CA GLU A 8 30.88 -2.14 -2.21
C GLU A 8 31.57 -1.13 -3.14
N GLY A 9 31.58 0.13 -2.73
CA GLY A 9 32.19 1.20 -3.50
C GLY A 9 31.67 2.58 -3.13
N ARG A 10 32.15 3.61 -3.83
CA ARG A 10 31.65 4.98 -3.65
C ARG A 10 30.33 5.16 -4.36
N ALA A 11 29.39 5.81 -3.68
CA ALA A 11 28.08 6.14 -4.22
C ALA A 11 27.73 7.61 -4.00
N ARG A 12 26.97 8.17 -4.93
CA ARG A 12 26.27 9.46 -4.81
C ARG A 12 24.87 9.26 -5.36
N LEU A 13 23.85 9.66 -4.57
CA LEU A 13 22.45 9.51 -4.95
C LEU A 13 21.63 10.66 -4.38
N ARG A 14 20.54 10.98 -5.05
CA ARG A 14 19.44 11.77 -4.50
C ARG A 14 18.39 10.81 -3.97
N ALA A 15 17.87 11.07 -2.76
CA ALA A 15 16.88 10.23 -2.14
C ALA A 15 16.05 11.00 -1.13
N LEU A 16 14.86 10.49 -0.82
CA LEU A 16 14.03 10.96 0.27
C LEU A 16 14.47 10.30 1.58
N ILE A 17 14.62 11.07 2.64
CA ILE A 17 14.74 10.52 3.99
C ILE A 17 13.34 10.08 4.45
N THR A 18 13.11 8.78 4.55
CA THR A 18 11.83 8.25 5.06
C THR A 18 11.88 7.99 6.57
N LYS A 19 13.08 7.79 7.12
CA LYS A 19 13.32 7.64 8.56
C LYS A 19 14.61 8.33 8.96
N CYS A 20 14.60 9.01 10.13
CA CYS A 20 15.74 9.72 10.68
C CYS A 20 15.77 9.60 12.20
N ASP A 21 16.57 8.65 12.70
CA ASP A 21 16.75 8.44 14.15
C ASP A 21 18.13 8.91 14.59
N THR A 22 18.20 9.62 15.72
CA THR A 22 19.46 10.00 16.35
C THR A 22 19.90 8.93 17.33
N GLY A 23 21.16 8.46 17.21
CA GLY A 23 21.80 7.53 18.12
C GLY A 23 23.08 8.09 18.71
N ARG A 24 23.64 7.40 19.70
CA ARG A 24 24.95 7.72 20.27
C ARG A 24 25.87 6.47 20.19
N THR A 25 27.09 6.70 19.83
CA THR A 25 28.14 5.66 19.88
C THR A 25 28.50 5.29 21.32
N GLY A 26 29.21 4.19 21.53
CA GLY A 26 29.73 3.84 22.87
C GLY A 26 30.65 4.90 23.51
N LYS A 27 31.15 5.86 22.70
CA LYS A 27 31.95 7.03 23.14
C LYS A 27 31.09 8.29 23.34
N GLY A 28 29.75 8.18 23.21
CA GLY A 28 28.82 9.29 23.38
C GLY A 28 28.67 10.20 22.15
N THR A 29 29.39 9.97 21.05
CA THR A 29 29.31 10.81 19.83
C THR A 29 28.00 10.58 19.10
N PRO A 30 27.25 11.64 18.72
CA PRO A 30 26.00 11.50 17.99
C PRO A 30 26.21 10.95 16.57
N TYR A 31 25.21 10.22 16.09
CA TYR A 31 25.10 9.79 14.69
C TYR A 31 23.64 9.74 14.26
N LEU A 32 23.40 9.78 12.96
CA LEU A 32 22.07 9.53 12.39
C LEU A 32 21.98 8.15 11.78
N SER A 33 20.86 7.49 12.06
CA SER A 33 20.39 6.28 11.37
C SER A 33 19.27 6.71 10.43
N LEU A 34 19.51 6.60 9.13
CA LEU A 34 18.62 7.05 8.09
C LEU A 34 18.11 5.85 7.29
N THR A 35 16.87 5.94 6.81
CA THR A 35 16.40 5.17 5.68
C THR A 35 16.21 6.14 4.52
N LEU A 36 16.92 5.91 3.43
CA LEU A 36 16.85 6.67 2.18
C LEU A 36 16.00 5.90 1.18
N GLU A 37 15.13 6.58 0.46
CA GLU A 37 14.22 5.97 -0.52
C GLU A 37 14.28 6.69 -1.86
N ASP A 38 14.26 5.93 -2.94
CA ASP A 38 13.92 6.36 -4.29
C ASP A 38 12.86 5.43 -4.91
N LYS A 39 12.35 5.74 -6.12
CA LYS A 39 11.33 4.91 -6.80
C LYS A 39 11.73 3.44 -6.97
N THR A 40 12.99 3.09 -6.76
CA THR A 40 13.53 1.75 -7.01
C THR A 40 13.76 0.93 -5.74
N GLY A 41 13.74 1.55 -4.58
CA GLY A 41 13.90 0.85 -3.31
C GLY A 41 14.31 1.74 -2.14
N GLN A 42 14.63 1.09 -1.03
CA GLN A 42 15.10 1.71 0.20
C GLN A 42 16.55 1.28 0.48
N LEU A 43 17.31 2.16 1.13
CA LEU A 43 18.70 1.96 1.52
C LEU A 43 18.92 2.47 2.94
N ASP A 44 19.36 1.59 3.83
CA ASP A 44 19.82 2.01 5.14
C ASP A 44 21.08 2.83 5.04
N ALA A 45 21.17 3.92 5.81
CA ALA A 45 22.33 4.78 5.83
C ALA A 45 22.71 5.19 7.25
N LYS A 46 24.02 5.36 7.48
CA LYS A 46 24.57 5.83 8.75
C LYS A 46 25.46 7.02 8.51
N PHE A 47 25.18 8.13 9.22
CA PHE A 47 25.98 9.34 9.20
C PHE A 47 26.63 9.56 10.55
N TRP A 48 27.91 9.29 10.63
CA TRP A 48 28.69 9.22 11.86
C TRP A 48 29.41 10.54 12.18
N ASN A 49 29.81 10.68 13.45
CA ASN A 49 30.65 11.79 13.96
C ASN A 49 30.02 13.16 13.78
N LEU A 50 28.75 13.29 14.07
CA LEU A 50 28.01 14.54 14.00
C LEU A 50 28.04 15.30 15.33
N THR A 51 27.80 16.62 15.27
CA THR A 51 27.43 17.42 16.44
C THR A 51 25.92 17.34 16.69
N GLU A 52 25.46 17.68 17.89
CA GLU A 52 24.04 17.76 18.21
C GLU A 52 23.30 18.74 17.28
N GLU A 53 23.93 19.83 16.88
CA GLU A 53 23.34 20.80 15.95
C GLU A 53 23.18 20.20 14.55
N GLN A 54 24.18 19.50 14.06
CA GLN A 54 24.12 18.80 12.76
C GLN A 54 23.01 17.73 12.73
N THR A 55 22.80 16.98 13.83
CA THR A 55 21.74 15.97 13.86
C THR A 55 20.33 16.58 13.72
N ARG A 56 20.12 17.83 14.16
CA ARG A 56 18.83 18.54 14.07
C ARG A 56 18.51 19.08 12.68
N GLN A 57 19.49 19.15 11.79
CA GLN A 57 19.29 19.66 10.43
C GLN A 57 18.52 18.67 9.54
N TYR A 58 18.56 17.38 9.87
CA TYR A 58 17.98 16.32 9.06
C TYR A 58 16.74 15.73 9.72
N LYS A 59 15.70 15.54 8.94
CA LYS A 59 14.43 14.92 9.36
C LYS A 59 13.79 14.14 8.23
N ALA A 60 12.88 13.22 8.57
CA ALA A 60 12.03 12.55 7.59
C ALA A 60 11.24 13.59 6.76
N GLY A 61 11.02 13.28 5.50
CA GLY A 61 10.35 14.17 4.54
C GLY A 61 11.28 15.09 3.75
N GLN A 62 12.58 15.10 4.03
CA GLN A 62 13.53 15.90 3.26
C GLN A 62 14.14 15.07 2.11
N VAL A 63 14.22 15.66 0.94
CA VAL A 63 15.03 15.12 -0.15
C VAL A 63 16.48 15.56 0.07
N VAL A 64 17.40 14.62 -0.05
CA VAL A 64 18.82 14.86 0.16
C VAL A 64 19.66 14.35 -1.00
N GLU A 65 20.80 15.01 -1.21
CA GLU A 65 21.90 14.44 -1.98
C GLU A 65 22.89 13.82 -0.99
N ALA A 66 23.01 12.51 -1.03
CA ALA A 66 23.89 11.73 -0.17
C ALA A 66 25.08 11.21 -0.94
N SER A 67 26.29 11.30 -0.34
CA SER A 67 27.47 10.62 -0.88
C SER A 67 28.25 9.90 0.22
N GLY A 68 28.86 8.77 -0.13
CA GLY A 68 29.54 7.93 0.83
C GLY A 68 30.05 6.62 0.25
N ASP A 69 30.25 5.65 1.12
CA ASP A 69 30.70 4.32 0.76
C ASP A 69 29.58 3.31 1.00
N ILE A 70 29.28 2.52 -0.02
CA ILE A 70 28.42 1.32 0.12
C ILE A 70 29.24 0.24 0.80
N ILE A 71 28.71 -0.30 1.88
CA ILE A 71 29.30 -1.39 2.65
C ILE A 71 28.30 -2.53 2.82
N LEU A 72 28.79 -3.75 2.97
CA LEU A 72 27.97 -4.88 3.38
C LEU A 72 28.04 -5.03 4.91
N HIS A 73 26.92 -4.79 5.58
CA HIS A 73 26.78 -4.97 7.03
C HIS A 73 25.74 -6.04 7.34
N ARG A 74 26.15 -7.16 7.96
CA ARG A 74 25.28 -8.31 8.27
C ARG A 74 24.49 -8.82 7.04
N ASN A 75 25.16 -8.92 5.91
CA ASN A 75 24.62 -9.31 4.60
C ASN A 75 23.56 -8.34 4.03
N ALA A 76 23.46 -7.12 4.54
CA ALA A 76 22.64 -6.07 3.99
C ALA A 76 23.50 -4.92 3.46
N VAL A 77 23.07 -4.34 2.34
CA VAL A 77 23.70 -3.15 1.77
C VAL A 77 23.39 -1.95 2.64
N GLN A 78 24.41 -1.16 3.01
CA GLN A 78 24.25 0.04 3.81
C GLN A 78 25.15 1.16 3.26
N LEU A 79 24.64 2.41 3.24
CA LEU A 79 25.44 3.59 2.92
C LEU A 79 26.09 4.15 4.19
N ARG A 80 27.42 4.17 4.21
CA ARG A 80 28.18 4.96 5.16
C ARG A 80 28.33 6.37 4.61
N VAL A 81 27.47 7.29 5.09
CA VAL A 81 27.40 8.66 4.59
C VAL A 81 28.67 9.42 4.96
N ARG A 82 29.22 10.17 4.00
CA ARG A 82 30.32 11.14 4.18
C ARG A 82 29.85 12.57 4.06
N HIS A 83 28.94 12.84 3.11
CA HIS A 83 28.29 14.14 2.92
C HIS A 83 26.80 13.93 2.71
N LEU A 84 26.01 14.83 3.26
CA LEU A 84 24.55 14.83 3.17
C LEU A 84 24.11 16.30 3.06
N ASP A 85 23.49 16.65 1.96
CA ASP A 85 22.99 18.00 1.68
C ASP A 85 21.50 17.95 1.41
N VAL A 86 20.73 18.79 2.09
CA VAL A 86 19.29 18.94 1.83
C VAL A 86 19.11 19.61 0.47
N VAL A 87 18.24 19.07 -0.38
CA VAL A 87 17.84 19.66 -1.66
C VAL A 87 16.53 20.43 -1.44
N PRO A 88 16.59 21.76 -1.34
CA PRO A 88 15.38 22.56 -1.16
C PRO A 88 14.46 22.40 -2.38
N ASP A 89 13.15 22.51 -2.16
CA ASP A 89 12.13 22.55 -3.21
C ASP A 89 12.10 21.34 -4.16
N ALA A 90 12.72 20.22 -3.78
CA ALA A 90 12.62 18.98 -4.55
C ALA A 90 11.21 18.41 -4.44
N ASP A 91 10.67 17.96 -5.58
CA ASP A 91 9.39 17.24 -5.57
C ASP A 91 9.58 15.85 -4.94
N ILE A 92 8.99 15.64 -3.78
CA ILE A 92 9.05 14.37 -3.04
C ILE A 92 8.48 13.21 -3.87
N LEU A 93 7.49 13.48 -4.72
CA LEU A 93 6.88 12.47 -5.60
C LEU A 93 7.88 11.85 -6.59
N GLU A 94 8.98 12.53 -6.90
CA GLU A 94 10.05 11.94 -7.70
C GLU A 94 10.78 10.78 -7.01
N PHE A 95 10.67 10.67 -5.69
CA PHE A 95 11.44 9.71 -4.87
C PHE A 95 10.59 8.62 -4.23
N VAL A 96 9.27 8.74 -4.23
CA VAL A 96 8.38 7.73 -3.66
C VAL A 96 7.82 6.81 -4.74
N ARG A 97 7.52 5.58 -4.35
CA ARG A 97 6.77 4.67 -5.20
C ARG A 97 5.32 5.10 -5.26
N GLU A 98 4.72 4.93 -6.39
CA GLU A 98 3.31 5.17 -6.65
C GLU A 98 2.62 3.89 -7.10
N ALA A 99 1.28 3.90 -7.07
CA ALA A 99 0.48 2.83 -7.62
C ALA A 99 0.83 2.56 -9.11
N PRO A 100 0.70 1.32 -9.60
CA PRO A 100 0.96 0.98 -11.01
C PRO A 100 0.07 1.72 -12.01
N ALA A 101 -1.08 2.24 -11.58
CA ALA A 101 -1.96 3.11 -12.38
C ALA A 101 -1.97 4.53 -11.80
N ASP A 102 -2.08 5.52 -12.67
CA ASP A 102 -2.26 6.90 -12.25
C ASP A 102 -3.61 7.12 -11.56
N ARG A 103 -3.70 8.20 -10.79
CA ARG A 103 -4.87 8.55 -10.00
C ARG A 103 -6.16 8.63 -10.84
N ASP A 104 -6.10 9.26 -12.02
CA ASP A 104 -7.29 9.43 -12.87
C ASP A 104 -7.76 8.09 -13.44
N THR A 105 -6.86 7.18 -13.71
CA THR A 105 -7.19 5.81 -14.12
C THR A 105 -7.84 5.04 -12.99
N MET A 106 -7.30 5.11 -11.76
CA MET A 106 -7.91 4.48 -10.58
C MET A 106 -9.29 5.08 -10.28
N ASP A 107 -9.45 6.39 -10.42
CA ASP A 107 -10.73 7.08 -10.22
C ASP A 107 -11.81 6.62 -11.21
N ARG A 108 -11.42 6.45 -12.49
CA ARG A 108 -12.33 5.87 -13.51
C ARG A 108 -12.69 4.41 -13.21
N MET A 109 -11.74 3.61 -12.72
CA MET A 109 -12.01 2.22 -12.34
C MET A 109 -12.98 2.17 -11.16
N LEU A 110 -12.77 2.99 -10.14
CA LEU A 110 -13.64 3.13 -8.98
C LEU A 110 -15.07 3.54 -9.38
N SER A 111 -15.20 4.57 -10.22
CA SER A 111 -16.50 5.04 -10.70
C SER A 111 -17.26 3.93 -11.44
N ARG A 112 -16.60 3.21 -12.35
CA ARG A 112 -17.21 2.07 -13.05
C ARG A 112 -17.65 0.96 -12.12
N LEU A 113 -16.86 0.67 -11.08
CA LEU A 113 -17.21 -0.34 -10.08
C LEU A 113 -18.47 0.06 -9.31
N LEU A 114 -18.54 1.31 -8.80
CA LEU A 114 -19.72 1.86 -8.12
C LEU A 114 -20.96 1.88 -9.04
N GLU A 115 -20.81 2.28 -10.29
CA GLU A 115 -21.89 2.27 -11.29
C GLU A 115 -22.38 0.87 -11.63
N SER A 116 -21.54 -0.15 -11.51
CA SER A 116 -21.89 -1.56 -11.79
C SER A 116 -22.71 -2.23 -10.67
N MET A 117 -22.82 -1.62 -9.50
CA MET A 117 -23.62 -2.11 -8.39
C MET A 117 -25.10 -1.75 -8.60
N ASN A 118 -26.00 -2.63 -8.19
CA ASN A 118 -27.43 -2.38 -8.24
C ASN A 118 -27.83 -1.28 -7.22
N PRO A 119 -28.80 -0.39 -7.55
CA PRO A 119 -29.34 0.56 -6.59
C PRO A 119 -29.88 -0.13 -5.33
N GLY A 120 -29.59 0.43 -4.15
CA GLY A 120 -30.04 -0.09 -2.85
C GLY A 120 -29.00 0.15 -1.74
N VAL A 121 -29.25 -0.43 -0.58
CA VAL A 121 -28.51 -0.18 0.68
C VAL A 121 -27.00 -0.26 0.50
N TYR A 122 -26.51 -1.34 -0.12
CA TYR A 122 -25.06 -1.56 -0.27
C TYR A 122 -24.40 -0.49 -1.13
N ARG A 123 -24.98 -0.21 -2.30
CA ARG A 123 -24.46 0.81 -3.20
C ARG A 123 -24.55 2.21 -2.61
N ASP A 124 -25.70 2.58 -2.07
CA ASP A 124 -25.95 3.96 -1.64
C ASP A 124 -25.07 4.34 -0.44
N ILE A 125 -24.92 3.45 0.53
CA ILE A 125 -24.00 3.62 1.65
C ILE A 125 -22.54 3.67 1.17
N THR A 126 -22.16 2.77 0.25
CA THR A 126 -20.79 2.74 -0.28
C THR A 126 -20.45 4.00 -1.06
N CYS A 127 -21.34 4.45 -1.93
CA CYS A 127 -21.16 5.71 -2.69
C CYS A 127 -20.99 6.90 -1.75
N ASP A 128 -21.87 7.05 -0.75
CA ASP A 128 -21.81 8.15 0.23
C ASP A 128 -20.44 8.18 0.96
N LEU A 129 -19.98 7.04 1.45
CA LEU A 129 -18.73 6.94 2.19
C LEU A 129 -17.49 7.16 1.32
N ILE A 130 -17.47 6.61 0.13
CA ILE A 130 -16.39 6.79 -0.84
C ILE A 130 -16.33 8.25 -1.30
N ASP A 131 -17.46 8.88 -1.64
CA ASP A 131 -17.47 10.26 -2.13
C ASP A 131 -16.95 11.26 -1.10
N GLN A 132 -17.29 11.06 0.18
CA GLN A 132 -16.76 11.89 1.27
C GLN A 132 -15.23 11.77 1.43
N ARG A 133 -14.65 10.63 1.09
CA ARG A 133 -13.22 10.31 1.29
C ARG A 133 -12.46 10.06 0.00
N ARG A 134 -13.08 10.33 -1.16
CA ARG A 134 -12.57 9.97 -2.49
C ARG A 134 -11.13 10.41 -2.73
N LYS A 135 -10.79 11.65 -2.34
CA LYS A 135 -9.43 12.15 -2.48
C LYS A 135 -8.43 11.34 -1.66
N ALA A 136 -8.74 11.08 -0.39
CA ALA A 136 -7.89 10.31 0.51
C ALA A 136 -7.80 8.85 0.06
N PHE A 137 -8.93 8.21 -0.27
CA PHE A 137 -8.97 6.85 -0.81
C PHE A 137 -8.03 6.65 -2.01
N LEU A 138 -7.99 7.62 -2.96
CA LEU A 138 -7.16 7.57 -4.16
C LEU A 138 -5.68 7.90 -3.93
N THR A 139 -5.30 8.39 -2.76
CA THR A 139 -3.93 8.87 -2.51
C THR A 139 -3.26 8.22 -1.30
N TRP A 140 -3.99 7.72 -0.31
CA TRP A 140 -3.42 7.09 0.89
C TRP A 140 -2.78 5.73 0.59
N PRO A 141 -1.77 5.31 1.38
CA PRO A 141 -1.22 3.96 1.31
C PRO A 141 -2.15 2.95 1.97
N ALA A 142 -2.05 1.68 1.60
CA ALA A 142 -2.79 0.60 2.28
C ALA A 142 -2.18 0.20 3.62
N ALA A 143 -0.88 0.48 3.83
CA ALA A 143 -0.17 0.15 5.06
C ALA A 143 1.03 1.09 5.27
N THR A 144 1.54 1.16 6.50
CA THR A 144 2.76 1.94 6.81
C THR A 144 4.06 1.22 6.40
N LYS A 145 4.08 -0.12 6.31
CA LYS A 145 5.31 -0.91 6.09
C LYS A 145 5.21 -2.10 5.14
N ASN A 146 4.06 -2.73 5.04
CA ASN A 146 3.94 -4.03 4.37
C ASN A 146 3.52 -3.88 2.89
N HIS A 147 2.37 -4.45 2.53
CA HIS A 147 1.84 -4.40 1.19
C HIS A 147 1.32 -2.99 0.84
N HIS A 148 1.47 -2.59 -0.42
CA HIS A 148 0.94 -1.33 -0.97
C HIS A 148 1.24 -0.07 -0.14
N ASN A 149 2.43 0.00 0.47
CA ASN A 149 2.89 1.12 1.29
C ASN A 149 3.44 2.29 0.43
N TYR A 150 2.66 2.71 -0.56
CA TYR A 150 3.00 3.78 -1.50
C TYR A 150 1.77 4.65 -1.79
N VAL A 151 1.99 5.79 -2.43
CA VAL A 151 0.92 6.73 -2.78
C VAL A 151 -0.11 6.05 -3.70
N GLY A 152 -1.39 6.12 -3.30
CA GLY A 152 -2.50 5.44 -4.00
C GLY A 152 -2.56 3.93 -3.75
N GLY A 153 -1.78 3.42 -2.78
CA GLY A 153 -1.74 2.00 -2.45
C GLY A 153 -3.09 1.45 -1.99
N LEU A 154 -3.83 2.22 -1.20
CA LEU A 154 -5.17 1.84 -0.72
C LEU A 154 -6.14 1.61 -1.89
N ALA A 155 -6.24 2.56 -2.81
CA ALA A 155 -7.12 2.42 -3.97
C ALA A 155 -6.67 1.27 -4.88
N TRP A 156 -5.37 1.14 -5.15
CA TRP A 156 -4.87 0.07 -6.01
C TRP A 156 -5.13 -1.31 -5.44
N HIS A 157 -4.85 -1.52 -4.15
CA HIS A 157 -5.16 -2.75 -3.43
C HIS A 157 -6.65 -3.10 -3.55
N THR A 158 -7.53 -2.19 -3.12
CA THR A 158 -8.98 -2.37 -3.16
C THR A 158 -9.51 -2.68 -4.57
N LEU A 159 -9.05 -1.97 -5.59
CA LEU A 159 -9.45 -2.21 -6.98
C LEU A 159 -8.89 -3.54 -7.55
N SER A 160 -7.71 -3.96 -7.12
CA SER A 160 -7.14 -5.27 -7.46
C SER A 160 -7.95 -6.41 -6.85
N MET A 161 -8.33 -6.27 -5.58
CA MET A 161 -9.24 -7.20 -4.90
C MET A 161 -10.59 -7.30 -5.58
N ALA A 162 -11.23 -6.17 -5.92
CA ALA A 162 -12.50 -6.14 -6.61
C ALA A 162 -12.43 -6.87 -7.97
N LYS A 163 -11.36 -6.66 -8.72
CA LYS A 163 -11.13 -7.36 -9.99
C LYS A 163 -10.94 -8.86 -9.80
N ALA A 164 -10.21 -9.28 -8.76
CA ALA A 164 -10.01 -10.70 -8.45
C ALA A 164 -11.34 -11.36 -8.02
N ALA A 165 -12.11 -10.70 -7.16
CA ALA A 165 -13.42 -11.16 -6.72
C ALA A 165 -14.41 -11.28 -7.89
N ASP A 166 -14.50 -10.29 -8.78
CA ASP A 166 -15.34 -10.35 -9.99
C ASP A 166 -14.98 -11.55 -10.90
N ALA A 167 -13.69 -11.90 -10.98
CA ALA A 167 -13.26 -13.06 -11.75
C ALA A 167 -13.64 -14.41 -11.10
N LEU A 168 -13.80 -14.44 -9.77
CA LEU A 168 -14.18 -15.64 -9.02
C LEU A 168 -15.69 -15.83 -8.90
N LEU A 169 -16.49 -14.75 -8.92
CA LEU A 169 -17.95 -14.80 -8.75
C LEU A 169 -18.67 -15.81 -9.66
N PRO A 170 -18.32 -16.01 -10.95
CA PRO A 170 -18.97 -17.02 -11.78
C PRO A 170 -18.85 -18.45 -11.27
N LEU A 171 -17.87 -18.75 -10.42
CA LEU A 171 -17.67 -20.06 -9.78
C LEU A 171 -18.55 -20.24 -8.54
N TYR A 172 -19.04 -19.15 -7.94
CA TYR A 172 -19.80 -19.12 -6.69
C TYR A 172 -21.08 -18.29 -6.84
N PRO A 173 -22.07 -18.76 -7.65
CA PRO A 173 -23.25 -17.99 -8.02
C PRO A 173 -24.23 -17.75 -6.85
N PHE A 174 -23.95 -18.28 -5.68
CA PHE A 174 -24.73 -18.05 -4.46
C PHE A 174 -24.27 -16.80 -3.66
N LEU A 175 -23.17 -16.16 -4.07
CA LEU A 175 -22.67 -14.94 -3.44
C LEU A 175 -23.47 -13.72 -3.90
N ASP A 176 -23.80 -12.83 -2.96
CA ASP A 176 -24.29 -11.50 -3.27
C ASP A 176 -23.13 -10.61 -3.74
N ARG A 177 -23.12 -10.31 -5.05
CA ARG A 177 -22.07 -9.49 -5.65
C ARG A 177 -22.01 -8.07 -5.06
N ASP A 178 -23.17 -7.46 -4.83
CA ASP A 178 -23.20 -6.07 -4.36
C ASP A 178 -22.72 -5.95 -2.90
N LEU A 179 -23.08 -6.90 -2.05
CA LEU A 179 -22.54 -6.99 -0.69
C LEU A 179 -21.01 -7.21 -0.71
N LEU A 180 -20.52 -8.13 -1.57
CA LEU A 180 -19.09 -8.42 -1.69
C LEU A 180 -18.32 -7.18 -2.18
N MET A 181 -18.79 -6.49 -3.22
CA MET A 181 -18.13 -5.28 -3.74
C MET A 181 -18.16 -4.13 -2.74
N ALA A 182 -19.28 -3.93 -2.04
CA ALA A 182 -19.40 -2.95 -0.96
C ALA A 182 -18.39 -3.26 0.18
N GLY A 183 -18.34 -4.51 0.62
CA GLY A 183 -17.38 -4.96 1.62
C GLY A 183 -15.93 -4.69 1.19
N ILE A 184 -15.57 -5.03 -0.05
CA ILE A 184 -14.23 -4.77 -0.61
C ILE A 184 -13.92 -3.28 -0.66
N LEU A 185 -14.85 -2.43 -1.10
CA LEU A 185 -14.64 -0.99 -1.19
C LEU A 185 -14.49 -0.32 0.18
N LEU A 186 -15.10 -0.87 1.21
CA LEU A 186 -15.15 -0.26 2.53
C LEU A 186 -14.21 -0.88 3.56
N HIS A 187 -13.69 -2.11 3.37
CA HIS A 187 -12.97 -2.84 4.41
C HIS A 187 -11.86 -2.01 5.06
N ASP A 188 -11.10 -1.31 4.25
CA ASP A 188 -9.91 -0.52 4.63
C ASP A 188 -10.14 1.00 4.54
N LEU A 189 -11.34 1.47 4.26
CA LEU A 189 -11.61 2.91 4.09
C LEU A 189 -11.22 3.74 5.31
N GLY A 190 -11.33 3.18 6.51
CA GLY A 190 -10.93 3.84 7.76
C GLY A 190 -9.45 4.20 7.82
N LYS A 191 -8.59 3.59 7.01
CA LYS A 191 -7.17 3.95 6.89
C LYS A 191 -6.95 5.39 6.40
N THR A 192 -7.95 5.99 5.76
CA THR A 192 -7.91 7.42 5.38
C THR A 192 -7.89 8.39 6.56
N GLU A 193 -8.28 7.94 7.75
CA GLU A 193 -8.21 8.70 9.01
C GLU A 193 -7.29 8.02 10.04
N GLU A 194 -7.11 6.70 9.96
CA GLU A 194 -6.15 5.98 10.78
C GLU A 194 -4.72 6.44 10.51
N LEU A 195 -4.40 6.78 9.25
CA LEU A 195 -3.08 7.22 8.81
C LEU A 195 -3.08 8.74 8.55
N SER A 196 -1.99 9.41 8.95
CA SER A 196 -1.90 10.88 8.97
C SER A 196 -1.73 11.52 7.59
N ALA A 197 -1.19 10.80 6.60
CA ALA A 197 -0.81 11.38 5.31
C ALA A 197 -0.62 10.30 4.23
N PRO A 198 -0.66 10.69 2.94
CA PRO A 198 -0.39 9.75 1.84
C PRO A 198 1.09 9.32 1.74
N MET A 199 1.99 10.06 2.36
CA MET A 199 3.42 9.77 2.40
C MET A 199 3.94 9.88 3.81
N LEU A 200 4.92 9.03 4.18
CA LEU A 200 5.50 9.00 5.52
C LEU A 200 4.40 8.88 6.60
N ALA A 201 3.38 8.08 6.29
CA ALA A 201 2.22 7.93 7.13
C ALA A 201 2.60 7.42 8.53
N GLU A 202 2.11 8.11 9.53
CA GLU A 202 2.12 7.69 10.93
C GLU A 202 0.68 7.41 11.38
N TYR A 203 0.51 6.60 12.40
CA TYR A 203 -0.81 6.41 12.99
C TYR A 203 -1.24 7.69 13.71
N THR A 204 -2.46 8.14 13.44
CA THR A 204 -3.09 9.23 14.20
C THR A 204 -3.42 8.77 15.63
N SER A 205 -3.74 9.70 16.53
CA SER A 205 -4.21 9.33 17.86
C SER A 205 -5.50 8.52 17.80
N GLU A 206 -6.41 8.88 16.90
CA GLU A 206 -7.66 8.16 16.66
C GLU A 206 -7.40 6.78 16.04
N GLY A 207 -6.46 6.70 15.08
CA GLY A 207 -6.01 5.45 14.51
C GLY A 207 -5.49 4.46 15.54
N ASN A 208 -4.68 4.92 16.49
CA ASN A 208 -4.16 4.08 17.58
C ASN A 208 -5.22 3.66 18.61
N LEU A 209 -6.25 4.46 18.84
CA LEU A 209 -7.24 4.22 19.90
C LEU A 209 -8.49 3.48 19.39
N VAL A 210 -8.87 3.69 18.13
CA VAL A 210 -10.12 3.17 17.56
C VAL A 210 -9.86 2.14 16.46
N GLY A 211 -8.90 2.43 15.56
CA GLY A 211 -8.56 1.59 14.41
C GLY A 211 -9.57 1.66 13.26
N HIS A 212 -9.07 1.45 12.02
CA HIS A 212 -9.85 1.62 10.78
C HIS A 212 -11.11 0.74 10.72
N ILE A 213 -11.07 -0.48 11.26
CA ILE A 213 -12.21 -1.42 11.29
C ILE A 213 -13.40 -0.79 12.01
N SER A 214 -13.15 -0.31 13.25
CA SER A 214 -14.20 0.26 14.10
C SER A 214 -14.70 1.59 13.55
N MET A 215 -13.81 2.44 13.01
CA MET A 215 -14.18 3.70 12.34
C MET A 215 -15.13 3.43 11.18
N THR A 216 -14.76 2.56 10.25
CA THR A 216 -15.58 2.25 9.07
C THR A 216 -16.95 1.66 9.48
N ALA A 217 -16.97 0.77 10.48
CA ALA A 217 -18.22 0.20 10.99
C ALA A 217 -19.16 1.26 11.57
N GLY A 218 -18.63 2.30 12.23
CA GLY A 218 -19.39 3.46 12.70
C GLY A 218 -19.93 4.31 11.55
N TRP A 219 -19.09 4.58 10.56
CA TRP A 219 -19.49 5.39 9.39
C TRP A 219 -20.61 4.75 8.56
N ILE A 220 -20.72 3.42 8.53
CA ILE A 220 -21.83 2.73 7.87
C ILE A 220 -23.16 3.13 8.49
N ASP A 221 -23.27 3.23 9.83
CA ASP A 221 -24.50 3.68 10.49
C ASP A 221 -24.81 5.14 10.18
N GLU A 222 -23.81 6.01 10.17
CA GLU A 222 -23.99 7.42 9.80
C GLU A 222 -24.41 7.59 8.33
N ALA A 223 -23.77 6.84 7.42
CA ALA A 223 -24.13 6.86 6.00
C ALA A 223 -25.56 6.34 5.78
N ALA A 224 -25.98 5.31 6.51
CA ALA A 224 -27.35 4.81 6.45
C ALA A 224 -28.38 5.88 6.81
N VAL A 225 -28.07 6.76 7.78
CA VAL A 225 -28.94 7.91 8.10
C VAL A 225 -28.98 8.91 6.95
N ARG A 226 -27.82 9.25 6.38
CA ARG A 226 -27.72 10.23 5.28
C ARG A 226 -28.39 9.75 3.99
N THR A 227 -28.34 8.46 3.72
CA THR A 227 -28.88 7.84 2.50
C THR A 227 -30.31 7.35 2.64
N GLY A 228 -30.94 7.49 3.83
CA GLY A 228 -32.32 7.08 4.08
C GLY A 228 -32.50 5.60 4.39
N HIS A 229 -31.42 4.87 4.65
CA HIS A 229 -31.40 3.43 4.93
C HIS A 229 -31.31 3.09 6.43
N ALA A 230 -31.69 4.00 7.34
CA ALA A 230 -31.65 3.77 8.78
C ALA A 230 -32.85 2.96 9.32
N GLY A 231 -33.87 2.68 8.50
CA GLY A 231 -35.08 1.96 8.88
C GLY A 231 -34.86 0.50 9.26
N GLU A 232 -35.86 -0.13 9.89
CA GLU A 232 -35.85 -1.57 10.26
C GLU A 232 -35.85 -2.48 9.02
N GLU A 233 -36.41 -2.05 7.91
CA GLU A 233 -36.44 -2.76 6.63
C GLU A 233 -35.06 -3.03 6.06
N ASP A 234 -34.07 -2.13 6.31
CA ASP A 234 -32.71 -2.23 5.80
C ASP A 234 -31.73 -2.73 6.87
N LYS A 235 -32.21 -3.08 8.05
CA LYS A 235 -31.37 -3.43 9.22
C LYS A 235 -30.46 -4.64 8.97
N GLU A 236 -30.98 -5.69 8.33
CA GLU A 236 -30.21 -6.88 8.02
C GLU A 236 -29.07 -6.54 7.05
N GLN A 237 -29.34 -5.79 5.99
CA GLN A 237 -28.33 -5.41 4.99
C GLN A 237 -27.23 -4.54 5.60
N ARG A 238 -27.58 -3.58 6.46
CA ARG A 238 -26.58 -2.80 7.22
C ARG A 238 -25.73 -3.68 8.15
N MET A 239 -26.36 -4.63 8.84
CA MET A 239 -25.66 -5.59 9.71
C MET A 239 -24.68 -6.44 8.91
N LEU A 240 -25.09 -6.96 7.74
CA LEU A 240 -24.22 -7.74 6.86
C LEU A 240 -23.06 -6.91 6.33
N LEU A 241 -23.29 -5.67 5.89
CA LEU A 241 -22.22 -4.77 5.44
C LEU A 241 -21.23 -4.44 6.54
N LYS A 242 -21.71 -4.19 7.77
CA LYS A 242 -20.83 -4.03 8.95
C LYS A 242 -20.04 -5.30 9.25
N HIS A 243 -20.68 -6.48 9.12
CA HIS A 243 -19.99 -7.75 9.32
C HIS A 243 -18.84 -7.94 8.32
N MET A 244 -19.01 -7.56 7.05
CA MET A 244 -17.94 -7.56 6.05
C MET A 244 -16.70 -6.82 6.57
N VAL A 245 -16.90 -5.58 7.05
CA VAL A 245 -15.80 -4.74 7.57
C VAL A 245 -15.21 -5.31 8.86
N LEU A 246 -16.06 -5.73 9.81
CA LEU A 246 -15.62 -6.19 11.13
C LEU A 246 -14.83 -7.51 11.05
N SER A 247 -15.03 -8.34 10.04
CA SER A 247 -14.46 -9.68 9.94
C SER A 247 -13.35 -9.83 8.87
N HIS A 248 -13.02 -8.76 8.10
CA HIS A 248 -12.19 -8.90 6.89
C HIS A 248 -10.77 -9.42 7.16
N HIS A 249 -10.16 -9.17 8.30
CA HIS A 249 -8.87 -9.78 8.66
C HIS A 249 -8.95 -11.29 8.90
N GLY A 250 -10.15 -11.89 8.92
CA GLY A 250 -10.40 -13.32 8.97
C GLY A 250 -10.19 -13.97 10.33
N LYS A 251 -9.26 -13.49 11.15
CA LYS A 251 -8.90 -14.07 12.45
C LYS A 251 -8.87 -13.03 13.54
N LEU A 252 -9.27 -13.44 14.76
CA LEU A 252 -9.23 -12.56 15.96
C LEU A 252 -7.80 -12.11 16.28
N GLU A 253 -6.81 -12.97 16.08
CA GLU A 253 -5.39 -12.66 16.29
C GLU A 253 -4.83 -11.60 15.32
N PHE A 254 -5.52 -11.35 14.20
CA PHE A 254 -5.18 -10.31 13.23
C PHE A 254 -5.96 -9.01 13.44
N GLY A 255 -6.76 -8.92 14.52
CA GLY A 255 -7.48 -7.72 14.92
C GLY A 255 -8.93 -7.63 14.48
N SER A 256 -9.48 -8.65 13.78
CA SER A 256 -10.92 -8.74 13.57
C SER A 256 -11.67 -8.97 14.87
N PRO A 257 -12.67 -8.16 15.23
CA PRO A 257 -13.47 -8.44 16.43
C PRO A 257 -14.35 -9.68 16.31
N VAL A 258 -14.65 -10.13 15.10
CA VAL A 258 -15.40 -11.37 14.79
C VAL A 258 -14.78 -12.06 13.58
N MET A 259 -14.98 -13.37 13.48
CA MET A 259 -14.59 -14.14 12.28
C MET A 259 -15.64 -14.01 11.18
N PRO A 260 -15.29 -14.22 9.89
CA PRO A 260 -16.27 -14.31 8.81
C PRO A 260 -17.31 -15.39 9.07
N MET A 261 -18.60 -15.03 9.00
CA MET A 261 -19.73 -15.93 9.23
C MET A 261 -20.71 -16.01 8.05
N ILE A 262 -20.39 -15.30 6.94
CA ILE A 262 -21.13 -15.37 5.69
C ILE A 262 -20.13 -15.60 4.55
N PRO A 263 -20.57 -16.22 3.44
CA PRO A 263 -19.66 -16.56 2.34
C PRO A 263 -18.96 -15.34 1.73
N GLU A 264 -19.62 -14.20 1.61
CA GLU A 264 -19.05 -12.95 1.09
C GLU A 264 -17.92 -12.44 1.97
N ALA A 265 -18.07 -12.53 3.29
CA ALA A 265 -17.03 -12.10 4.23
C ALA A 265 -15.80 -13.02 4.19
N GLU A 266 -16.00 -14.33 4.04
CA GLU A 266 -14.91 -15.29 3.83
C GLU A 266 -14.19 -15.01 2.51
N MET A 267 -14.94 -14.76 1.42
CA MET A 267 -14.36 -14.41 0.11
C MET A 267 -13.55 -13.10 0.21
N LEU A 268 -14.07 -12.08 0.88
CA LEU A 268 -13.36 -10.82 1.11
C LEU A 268 -12.03 -11.06 1.81
N SER A 269 -12.03 -11.78 2.93
CA SER A 269 -10.82 -12.08 3.71
C SER A 269 -9.78 -12.87 2.92
N LEU A 270 -10.21 -13.84 2.10
CA LEU A 270 -9.31 -14.64 1.26
C LEU A 270 -8.71 -13.81 0.11
N VAL A 271 -9.48 -12.92 -0.50
CA VAL A 271 -8.99 -12.07 -1.61
C VAL A 271 -8.05 -10.99 -1.08
N ASP A 272 -8.28 -10.47 0.12
CA ASP A 272 -7.39 -9.54 0.82
C ASP A 272 -6.03 -10.19 1.10
N ASP A 273 -6.01 -11.35 1.77
CA ASP A 273 -4.76 -12.11 2.00
C ASP A 273 -4.06 -12.49 0.69
N LEU A 274 -4.82 -12.87 -0.33
CA LEU A 274 -4.27 -13.20 -1.66
C LEU A 274 -3.54 -11.99 -2.27
N ASP A 275 -4.16 -10.81 -2.34
CA ASP A 275 -3.56 -9.62 -2.96
C ASP A 275 -2.32 -9.16 -2.17
N ALA A 276 -2.42 -9.10 -0.84
CA ALA A 276 -1.32 -8.76 0.05
C ALA A 276 -0.12 -9.72 -0.11
N ARG A 277 -0.36 -11.03 -0.15
CA ARG A 277 0.70 -12.04 -0.29
C ARG A 277 1.33 -12.02 -1.67
N MET A 278 0.54 -11.87 -2.74
CA MET A 278 1.06 -11.77 -4.11
C MET A 278 1.91 -10.52 -4.29
N PHE A 279 1.52 -9.39 -3.71
CA PHE A 279 2.33 -8.18 -3.70
C PHE A 279 3.69 -8.40 -3.01
N MET A 280 3.70 -8.96 -1.79
CA MET A 280 4.94 -9.22 -1.03
C MET A 280 5.85 -10.24 -1.74
N MET A 281 5.29 -11.28 -2.35
CA MET A 281 6.04 -12.24 -3.14
C MET A 281 6.69 -11.58 -4.35
N LYS A 282 5.92 -10.77 -5.10
CA LYS A 282 6.45 -10.01 -6.23
C LYS A 282 7.59 -9.08 -5.81
N GLN A 283 7.41 -8.33 -4.73
CA GLN A 283 8.42 -7.43 -4.19
C GLN A 283 9.72 -8.19 -3.84
N SER A 284 9.60 -9.36 -3.18
CA SER A 284 10.75 -10.21 -2.86
C SER A 284 11.46 -10.71 -4.11
N MET A 285 10.71 -11.15 -5.13
CA MET A 285 11.30 -11.60 -6.40
C MET A 285 11.99 -10.45 -7.15
N ASP A 286 11.37 -9.27 -7.20
CA ASP A 286 11.96 -8.10 -7.89
C ASP A 286 13.32 -7.69 -7.27
N ALA A 287 13.47 -7.86 -5.97
CA ALA A 287 14.71 -7.58 -5.24
C ALA A 287 15.76 -8.71 -5.28
N THR A 288 15.42 -9.86 -5.88
CA THR A 288 16.26 -11.06 -5.89
C THR A 288 16.84 -11.31 -7.29
N ALA A 289 18.09 -11.75 -7.40
CA ALA A 289 18.68 -12.15 -8.67
C ALA A 289 17.96 -13.39 -9.26
N PRO A 290 17.76 -13.48 -10.61
CA PRO A 290 17.18 -14.66 -11.23
C PRO A 290 17.91 -15.94 -10.85
N GLY A 291 17.17 -17.02 -10.59
CA GLY A 291 17.72 -18.32 -10.18
C GLY A 291 18.15 -18.41 -8.71
N HIS A 292 17.81 -17.42 -7.88
CA HIS A 292 18.21 -17.38 -6.47
C HIS A 292 17.00 -17.25 -5.53
N PHE A 293 17.24 -17.60 -4.26
CA PHE A 293 16.33 -17.30 -3.17
C PHE A 293 16.62 -15.91 -2.60
N GLY A 294 15.58 -15.14 -2.37
CA GLY A 294 15.62 -13.87 -1.66
C GLY A 294 15.77 -14.05 -0.13
N PRO A 295 15.90 -12.94 0.60
CA PRO A 295 15.88 -12.97 2.06
C PRO A 295 14.54 -13.49 2.59
N ARG A 296 14.52 -13.88 3.87
CA ARG A 296 13.30 -14.32 4.54
C ARG A 296 12.31 -13.16 4.67
N VAL A 297 11.06 -13.40 4.28
CA VAL A 297 9.95 -12.46 4.41
C VAL A 297 9.11 -12.87 5.60
N PHE A 298 9.18 -12.09 6.69
CA PHE A 298 8.51 -12.40 7.95
C PHE A 298 6.98 -12.53 7.78
N ALA A 299 6.37 -11.58 7.06
CA ALA A 299 4.94 -11.57 6.80
C ALA A 299 4.45 -12.71 5.88
N LEU A 300 5.36 -13.49 5.26
CA LEU A 300 5.08 -14.69 4.49
C LEU A 300 5.57 -15.96 5.24
N ASP A 301 5.22 -16.07 6.51
CA ASP A 301 5.58 -17.20 7.37
C ASP A 301 7.11 -17.42 7.44
N ASN A 302 7.87 -16.34 7.38
CA ASN A 302 9.33 -16.33 7.40
C ASN A 302 9.98 -17.15 6.26
N ARG A 303 9.30 -17.26 5.11
CA ARG A 303 9.77 -18.00 3.93
C ARG A 303 10.76 -17.19 3.10
N MET A 304 11.66 -17.89 2.43
CA MET A 304 12.48 -17.36 1.34
C MET A 304 11.74 -17.58 0.02
N ILE A 305 11.67 -16.54 -0.82
CA ILE A 305 10.97 -16.61 -2.11
C ILE A 305 12.03 -16.82 -3.20
N TYR A 306 11.83 -17.85 -4.02
CA TYR A 306 12.69 -18.14 -5.17
C TYR A 306 12.27 -17.30 -6.37
N ARG A 307 13.21 -16.63 -7.02
CA ARG A 307 12.99 -15.96 -8.30
C ARG A 307 13.35 -16.90 -9.44
N PRO A 308 12.39 -17.39 -10.27
CA PRO A 308 12.71 -18.18 -11.45
C PRO A 308 13.57 -17.41 -12.45
N THR A 309 14.42 -18.11 -13.21
CA THR A 309 15.30 -17.48 -14.21
C THR A 309 14.54 -16.80 -15.34
N GLN A 310 13.37 -17.33 -15.71
CA GLN A 310 12.50 -16.78 -16.79
C GLN A 310 11.42 -15.85 -16.26
N PHE A 311 11.48 -15.44 -14.97
CA PHE A 311 10.49 -14.55 -14.39
C PHE A 311 10.60 -13.14 -15.00
N GLY A 312 9.51 -12.66 -15.59
CA GLY A 312 9.41 -11.33 -16.19
C GLY A 312 9.46 -11.30 -17.72
N GLU A 313 9.97 -12.32 -18.41
CA GLU A 313 9.97 -12.36 -19.89
C GLU A 313 8.54 -12.42 -20.46
N GLN A 314 7.65 -13.17 -19.82
CA GLN A 314 6.23 -13.27 -20.23
C GLN A 314 5.42 -12.00 -19.88
N ALA A 315 5.77 -11.29 -18.82
CA ALA A 315 5.09 -10.05 -18.44
C ALA A 315 5.46 -8.89 -19.38
N SER A 316 6.70 -8.82 -19.88
CA SER A 316 7.11 -7.83 -20.87
C SER A 316 6.47 -8.08 -22.25
N ALA A 317 6.36 -9.33 -22.69
CA ALA A 317 5.70 -9.72 -23.93
C ALA A 317 4.18 -9.42 -23.91
N ALA A 318 3.51 -9.60 -22.77
CA ALA A 318 2.10 -9.24 -22.62
C ALA A 318 1.85 -7.72 -22.61
N ALA A 319 2.80 -6.95 -22.08
CA ALA A 319 2.72 -5.48 -22.07
C ALA A 319 2.99 -4.86 -23.46
N ASP A 320 3.90 -5.44 -24.26
CA ASP A 320 4.18 -5.01 -25.64
C ASP A 320 3.05 -5.35 -26.61
N ASN A 321 2.46 -6.54 -26.50
CA ASN A 321 1.29 -6.92 -27.29
C ASN A 321 0.05 -6.04 -26.99
N GLY A 322 -0.04 -5.45 -25.79
CA GLY A 322 -1.08 -4.48 -25.44
C GLY A 322 -0.88 -3.10 -26.06
N LYS A 323 0.35 -2.71 -26.41
CA LYS A 323 0.68 -1.42 -27.05
C LYS A 323 0.50 -1.47 -28.56
N GLU A 324 0.84 -2.57 -29.23
CA GLU A 324 0.66 -2.71 -30.69
C GLU A 324 -0.81 -2.69 -31.11
N LYS A 325 -1.73 -3.24 -30.32
CA LYS A 325 -3.17 -3.20 -30.64
C LYS A 325 -3.85 -1.84 -30.47
N ARG A 326 -3.16 -0.83 -29.93
CA ARG A 326 -3.71 0.54 -29.81
C ARG A 326 -3.31 1.49 -30.93
N ASN A 327 -2.36 1.11 -31.81
CA ASN A 327 -1.87 1.98 -32.90
C ASN A 327 -2.50 1.71 -34.26
N ASP A 328 -3.29 0.65 -34.46
CA ASP A 328 -3.90 0.30 -35.74
C ASP A 328 -5.37 0.73 -35.89
N GLY A 329 -5.87 1.64 -35.05
CA GLY A 329 -7.25 2.14 -35.05
C GLY A 329 -7.43 3.57 -35.55
N GLY A 330 -6.62 4.04 -36.47
CA GLY A 330 -6.75 5.41 -36.95
C GLY A 330 -6.22 5.65 -38.36
N THR A 331 -6.96 5.26 -39.41
CA THR A 331 -7.09 5.96 -40.69
C THR A 331 -7.78 5.05 -41.72
N GLN A 332 -9.05 5.31 -41.99
CA GLN A 332 -9.58 5.25 -43.36
C GLN A 332 -11.01 5.82 -43.42
N ALA A 333 -11.09 6.91 -44.20
CA ALA A 333 -12.24 7.49 -44.90
C ALA A 333 -13.46 7.91 -44.11
#